data_8db0df1b8566da22e19a72dd73223aab
#
_entry.id   8db0df1b8566da22e19a72dd73223aab
#
_cell.length_a   1.000
_cell.length_b   1.000
_cell.length_c   1.000
_cell.angle_alpha   90.00
_cell.angle_beta   90.00
_cell.angle_gamma   90.00
#
_symmetry.space_group_name_H-M   'P 1'
#
loop_
_entity.id
_entity.type
_entity.pdbx_description
1 polymer ?
#
loop_
_entity_poly.entity_id
_entity_poly.type
_entity_poly.pdbx_seq_one_letter_code
_entity_poly.pdbx_strand_id
1 'polypeptide(L)'
;MTPLDDLVTAPQSITLEEANAILRKSKKGKLPIVDSEGHLTSLLSRSDLMKNLHYPLASKMLHSKQLICAAAVGTREEDKLRVKKLVDAGLDIVILDSSQGNSRYQIEMIKYIKQNHPALEIIAGNVVTRYITLGALG
;
A
#
# COMPACT_ATOMS: atom_id res chain seq x y z
N MET A 1 -11.48 29.58 8.71
CA MET A 1 -10.23 28.83 8.94
C MET A 1 -9.91 28.91 10.42
N THR A 2 -9.46 27.84 11.07
CA THR A 2 -9.05 27.89 12.49
C THR A 2 -7.72 28.61 12.59
N PRO A 3 -7.58 29.68 13.42
CA PRO A 3 -6.32 30.33 13.68
C PRO A 3 -5.27 29.36 14.24
N LEU A 4 -3.98 29.67 14.09
CA LEU A 4 -2.89 28.79 14.53
C LEU A 4 -2.94 28.57 16.06
N ASP A 5 -3.23 29.61 16.81
CA ASP A 5 -3.32 29.62 18.28
C ASP A 5 -4.46 28.74 18.82
N ASP A 6 -5.52 28.54 18.01
CA ASP A 6 -6.67 27.67 18.32
C ASP A 6 -6.52 26.24 17.76
N LEU A 7 -5.40 25.95 17.09
CA LEU A 7 -5.17 24.67 16.45
C LEU A 7 -4.72 23.64 17.49
N VAL A 8 -5.45 22.53 17.59
CA VAL A 8 -5.03 21.40 18.42
C VAL A 8 -4.03 20.58 17.63
N THR A 9 -2.80 20.52 18.11
CA THR A 9 -1.69 19.74 17.51
C THR A 9 -1.17 18.71 18.48
N ALA A 10 -0.33 17.78 18.00
CA ALA A 10 0.37 16.82 18.83
C ALA A 10 1.82 16.60 18.33
N PRO A 11 2.75 16.24 19.22
CA PRO A 11 4.14 15.99 18.84
C PRO A 11 4.29 14.71 18.04
N GLN A 12 5.36 14.61 17.25
CA GLN A 12 5.67 13.43 16.42
C GLN A 12 5.85 12.13 17.23
N SER A 13 6.21 12.23 18.50
CA SER A 13 6.39 11.09 19.41
C SER A 13 5.09 10.53 19.99
N ILE A 14 3.93 11.13 19.67
CA ILE A 14 2.65 10.75 20.26
C ILE A 14 2.26 9.31 19.86
N THR A 15 1.69 8.56 20.80
CA THR A 15 1.11 7.25 20.53
C THR A 15 -0.29 7.38 19.90
N LEU A 16 -0.75 6.32 19.21
CA LEU A 16 -2.10 6.30 18.64
C LEU A 16 -3.21 6.39 19.70
N GLU A 17 -2.98 5.87 20.89
CA GLU A 17 -3.93 5.96 22.01
C GLU A 17 -4.08 7.38 22.50
N GLU A 18 -2.99 8.07 22.74
CA GLU A 18 -2.98 9.47 23.18
C GLU A 18 -3.58 10.39 22.11
N ALA A 19 -3.22 10.18 20.83
CA ALA A 19 -3.78 10.91 19.71
C ALA A 19 -5.31 10.74 19.62
N ASN A 20 -5.81 9.52 19.86
CA ASN A 20 -7.25 9.24 19.91
C ASN A 20 -7.93 9.94 21.08
N ALA A 21 -7.29 9.98 22.25
CA ALA A 21 -7.80 10.71 23.42
C ALA A 21 -7.93 12.21 23.13
N ILE A 22 -6.91 12.82 22.50
CA ILE A 22 -6.94 14.23 22.06
C ILE A 22 -8.07 14.47 21.08
N LEU A 23 -8.22 13.65 20.04
CA LEU A 23 -9.28 13.77 19.04
C LEU A 23 -10.69 13.67 19.66
N ARG A 24 -10.86 12.77 20.64
CA ARG A 24 -12.13 12.61 21.35
C ARG A 24 -12.44 13.85 22.21
N LYS A 25 -11.45 14.32 22.99
CA LYS A 25 -11.59 15.48 23.89
C LYS A 25 -11.85 16.78 23.12
N SER A 26 -11.09 17.02 22.05
CA SER A 26 -11.20 18.22 21.23
C SER A 26 -12.42 18.22 20.30
N LYS A 27 -13.08 17.08 20.11
CA LYS A 27 -14.18 16.89 19.13
C LYS A 27 -13.77 17.23 17.69
N LYS A 28 -12.47 17.27 17.39
CA LYS A 28 -11.94 17.54 16.04
C LYS A 28 -11.87 16.23 15.24
N GLY A 29 -11.98 16.35 13.93
CA GLY A 29 -11.87 15.19 13.01
C GLY A 29 -10.44 14.89 12.57
N LYS A 30 -9.54 15.85 12.74
CA LYS A 30 -8.15 15.78 12.29
C LYS A 30 -7.21 16.34 13.34
N LEU A 31 -6.02 15.74 13.47
CA LEU A 31 -4.96 16.12 14.40
C LEU A 31 -3.66 16.32 13.62
N PRO A 32 -3.21 17.55 13.41
CA PRO A 32 -1.88 17.81 12.87
C PRO A 32 -0.80 17.33 13.84
N ILE A 33 0.19 16.63 13.31
CA ILE A 33 1.37 16.19 14.04
C ILE A 33 2.52 17.09 13.65
N VAL A 34 3.19 17.65 14.64
CA VAL A 34 4.26 18.62 14.44
C VAL A 34 5.59 18.13 15.04
N ASP A 35 6.69 18.63 14.50
CA ASP A 35 8.03 18.42 15.05
C ASP A 35 8.33 19.35 16.25
N SER A 36 9.57 19.33 16.74
CA SER A 36 10.02 20.18 17.84
C SER A 36 10.05 21.68 17.50
N GLU A 37 10.05 22.00 16.20
CA GLU A 37 10.05 23.40 15.71
C GLU A 37 8.66 23.89 15.34
N GLY A 38 7.64 23.04 15.48
CA GLY A 38 6.25 23.35 15.15
C GLY A 38 5.88 23.17 13.68
N HIS A 39 6.75 22.57 12.87
CA HIS A 39 6.44 22.29 11.47
C HIS A 39 5.57 21.04 11.34
N LEU A 40 4.63 21.08 10.40
CA LEU A 40 3.73 19.94 10.12
C LEU A 40 4.50 18.76 9.50
N THR A 41 4.52 17.63 10.20
CA THR A 41 5.15 16.38 9.72
C THR A 41 4.15 15.38 9.19
N SER A 42 2.97 15.32 9.79
CA SER A 42 1.90 14.41 9.34
C SER A 42 0.53 14.88 9.82
N LEU A 43 -0.51 14.24 9.31
CA LEU A 43 -1.90 14.53 9.67
C LEU A 43 -2.60 13.21 10.03
N LEU A 44 -3.07 13.11 11.27
CA LEU A 44 -3.88 11.99 11.73
C LEU A 44 -5.36 12.34 11.64
N SER A 45 -6.17 11.44 11.06
CA SER A 45 -7.61 11.63 11.03
C SER A 45 -8.33 10.59 11.91
N ARG A 46 -9.50 10.99 12.46
CA ARG A 46 -10.36 10.07 13.22
C ARG A 46 -10.81 8.88 12.35
N SER A 47 -11.02 9.09 11.06
CA SER A 47 -11.36 8.02 10.12
C SER A 47 -10.27 6.97 9.96
N ASP A 48 -8.99 7.35 10.04
CA ASP A 48 -7.87 6.41 9.94
C ASP A 48 -7.78 5.52 11.18
N LEU A 49 -8.06 6.09 12.37
CA LEU A 49 -8.17 5.30 13.60
C LEU A 49 -9.34 4.31 13.54
N MET A 50 -10.50 4.76 13.01
CA MET A 50 -11.66 3.87 12.84
C MET A 50 -11.42 2.78 11.80
N LYS A 51 -10.70 3.06 10.70
CA LYS A 51 -10.29 2.05 9.73
C LYS A 51 -9.42 0.97 10.35
N ASN A 52 -8.45 1.32 11.19
CA ASN A 52 -7.63 0.34 11.92
C ASN A 52 -8.46 -0.55 12.86
N LEU A 53 -9.50 0.00 13.46
CA LEU A 53 -10.42 -0.75 14.33
C LEU A 53 -11.32 -1.70 13.52
N HIS A 54 -11.87 -1.21 12.39
CA HIS A 54 -12.81 -1.97 11.56
C HIS A 54 -12.10 -2.99 10.65
N TYR A 55 -10.85 -2.73 10.28
CA TYR A 55 -10.05 -3.59 9.38
C TYR A 55 -8.71 -3.99 10.03
N PRO A 56 -8.75 -4.72 11.17
CA PRO A 56 -7.52 -5.10 11.90
C PRO A 56 -6.61 -6.04 11.08
N LEU A 57 -7.19 -6.80 10.13
CA LEU A 57 -6.48 -7.76 9.28
C LEU A 57 -5.95 -7.13 7.98
N ALA A 58 -6.08 -5.81 7.79
CA ALA A 58 -5.50 -5.15 6.63
C ALA A 58 -3.98 -5.41 6.58
N SER A 59 -3.52 -5.89 5.42
CA SER A 59 -2.11 -6.20 5.21
C SER A 59 -1.24 -4.94 5.26
N LYS A 60 -0.24 -4.95 6.12
CA LYS A 60 0.67 -3.83 6.35
C LYS A 60 2.10 -4.33 6.42
N MET A 61 3.03 -3.50 5.95
CA MET A 61 4.46 -3.73 6.12
C MET A 61 4.80 -3.79 7.61
N LEU A 62 5.60 -4.77 8.01
CA LEU A 62 5.93 -5.02 9.43
C LEU A 62 6.57 -3.82 10.13
N HIS A 63 7.47 -3.13 9.43
CA HIS A 63 8.26 -2.04 10.01
C HIS A 63 7.57 -0.68 9.88
N SER A 64 7.13 -0.30 8.67
CA SER A 64 6.57 1.03 8.40
C SER A 64 5.09 1.15 8.76
N LYS A 65 4.39 0.02 8.95
CA LYS A 65 2.93 -0.04 9.12
C LYS A 65 2.13 0.57 7.96
N GLN A 66 2.79 0.86 6.84
CA GLN A 66 2.13 1.27 5.60
C GLN A 66 1.33 0.11 5.02
N LEU A 67 0.24 0.41 4.33
CA LEU A 67 -0.54 -0.59 3.61
C LEU A 67 0.28 -1.19 2.47
N ILE A 68 0.18 -2.50 2.30
CA ILE A 68 0.73 -3.19 1.14
C ILE A 68 -0.11 -2.80 -0.08
N CYS A 69 0.57 -2.32 -1.12
CA CYS A 69 -0.04 -1.83 -2.35
C CYS A 69 0.13 -2.81 -3.49
N ALA A 70 -0.95 -3.07 -4.22
CA ALA A 70 -0.94 -3.90 -5.43
C ALA A 70 -1.44 -3.13 -6.64
N ALA A 71 -0.88 -3.40 -7.81
CA ALA A 71 -1.33 -2.81 -9.07
C ALA A 71 -1.45 -3.85 -10.18
N ALA A 72 -2.51 -3.73 -10.99
CA ALA A 72 -2.74 -4.60 -12.14
C ALA A 72 -1.93 -4.15 -13.35
N VAL A 73 -1.37 -5.15 -14.06
CA VAL A 73 -0.59 -4.97 -15.28
C VAL A 73 -0.98 -6.06 -16.28
N GLY A 74 -0.97 -5.72 -17.57
CA GLY A 74 -1.18 -6.69 -18.64
C GLY A 74 0.08 -7.53 -18.93
N THR A 75 0.03 -8.24 -20.06
CA THR A 75 1.13 -9.15 -20.46
C THR A 75 1.79 -8.73 -21.78
N ARG A 76 1.58 -7.49 -22.22
CA ARG A 76 2.17 -6.96 -23.45
C ARG A 76 3.57 -6.42 -23.19
N GLU A 77 4.34 -6.26 -24.24
CA GLU A 77 5.71 -5.74 -24.15
C GLU A 77 5.78 -4.35 -23.53
N GLU A 78 4.85 -3.48 -23.87
CA GLU A 78 4.71 -2.12 -23.31
C GLU A 78 4.44 -2.12 -21.79
N ASP A 79 3.83 -3.18 -21.25
CA ASP A 79 3.54 -3.31 -19.82
C ASP A 79 4.82 -3.48 -18.98
N LYS A 80 5.93 -3.90 -19.57
CA LYS A 80 7.24 -3.98 -18.89
C LYS A 80 7.70 -2.61 -18.41
N LEU A 81 7.50 -1.56 -19.21
CA LEU A 81 7.80 -0.18 -18.80
C LEU A 81 6.88 0.27 -17.67
N ARG A 82 5.61 -0.15 -17.69
CA ARG A 82 4.66 0.13 -16.61
C ARG A 82 5.09 -0.53 -15.32
N VAL A 83 5.49 -1.81 -15.35
CA VAL A 83 6.03 -2.53 -14.17
C VAL A 83 7.19 -1.76 -13.56
N LYS A 84 8.17 -1.35 -14.38
CA LYS A 84 9.34 -0.59 -13.90
C LYS A 84 8.91 0.69 -13.16
N LYS A 85 8.03 1.50 -13.77
CA LYS A 85 7.54 2.74 -13.15
C LYS A 85 6.78 2.50 -11.84
N LEU A 86 6.01 1.42 -11.75
CA LEU A 86 5.29 1.04 -10.54
C LEU A 86 6.26 0.61 -9.43
N VAL A 87 7.29 -0.16 -9.76
CA VAL A 87 8.35 -0.53 -8.80
C VAL A 87 9.11 0.69 -8.30
N ASP A 88 9.48 1.60 -9.19
CA ASP A 88 10.14 2.87 -8.84
C ASP A 88 9.26 3.74 -7.92
N ALA A 89 7.93 3.60 -8.01
CA ALA A 89 6.96 4.26 -7.15
C ALA A 89 6.69 3.53 -5.82
N GLY A 90 7.30 2.37 -5.57
CA GLY A 90 7.18 1.61 -4.32
C GLY A 90 6.06 0.57 -4.32
N LEU A 91 5.77 -0.06 -5.46
CA LEU A 91 4.80 -1.16 -5.55
C LEU A 91 5.32 -2.40 -4.82
N ASP A 92 4.45 -3.01 -4.00
CA ASP A 92 4.76 -4.24 -3.25
C ASP A 92 4.35 -5.51 -4.03
N ILE A 93 3.21 -5.48 -4.70
CA ILE A 93 2.64 -6.64 -5.40
C ILE A 93 2.19 -6.23 -6.80
N VAL A 94 2.60 -6.98 -7.81
CA VAL A 94 2.03 -6.86 -9.17
C VAL A 94 0.97 -7.92 -9.40
N ILE A 95 -0.15 -7.52 -9.97
CA ILE A 95 -1.22 -8.43 -10.39
C ILE A 95 -1.19 -8.53 -11.91
N LEU A 96 -0.85 -9.70 -12.44
CA LEU A 96 -0.94 -9.95 -13.87
C LEU A 96 -2.38 -10.36 -14.21
N ASP A 97 -3.09 -9.46 -14.87
CA ASP A 97 -4.50 -9.67 -15.26
C ASP A 97 -4.55 -10.05 -16.74
N SER A 98 -4.85 -11.32 -17.00
CA SER A 98 -5.08 -11.83 -18.35
C SER A 98 -6.22 -12.87 -18.36
N SER A 99 -6.92 -12.97 -19.50
CA SER A 99 -8.03 -13.92 -19.68
C SER A 99 -7.61 -15.38 -19.48
N GLN A 100 -6.33 -15.70 -19.77
CA GLN A 100 -5.77 -17.05 -19.70
C GLN A 100 -4.41 -17.01 -19.01
N GLY A 101 -4.36 -17.50 -17.78
CA GLY A 101 -3.16 -17.51 -16.94
C GLY A 101 -2.05 -18.47 -17.44
N ASN A 102 -2.38 -19.47 -18.26
CA ASN A 102 -1.41 -20.38 -18.88
C ASN A 102 -1.01 -19.92 -20.29
N SER A 103 -0.99 -18.61 -20.54
CA SER A 103 -0.51 -18.11 -21.82
C SER A 103 1.02 -17.94 -21.81
N ARG A 104 1.65 -18.15 -22.94
CA ARG A 104 3.09 -17.90 -23.14
C ARG A 104 3.45 -16.47 -22.71
N TYR A 105 2.64 -15.52 -23.03
CA TYR A 105 2.87 -14.10 -22.69
C TYR A 105 2.90 -13.83 -21.20
N GLN A 106 2.00 -14.47 -20.44
CA GLN A 106 2.00 -14.33 -18.98
C GLN A 106 3.22 -14.99 -18.35
N ILE A 107 3.60 -16.19 -18.81
CA ILE A 107 4.79 -16.89 -18.33
C ILE A 107 6.07 -16.07 -18.61
N GLU A 108 6.19 -15.51 -19.82
CA GLU A 108 7.31 -14.63 -20.20
C GLU A 108 7.35 -13.37 -19.34
N MET A 109 6.18 -12.76 -19.04
CA MET A 109 6.09 -11.59 -18.15
C MET A 109 6.50 -11.93 -16.71
N ILE A 110 6.07 -13.07 -16.18
CA ILE A 110 6.50 -13.55 -14.84
C ILE A 110 8.02 -13.72 -14.79
N LYS A 111 8.61 -14.37 -15.78
CA LYS A 111 10.06 -14.54 -15.88
C LYS A 111 10.79 -13.21 -15.94
N TYR A 112 10.31 -12.28 -16.78
CA TYR A 112 10.86 -10.93 -16.86
C TYR A 112 10.83 -10.20 -15.52
N ILE A 113 9.70 -10.24 -14.82
CA ILE A 113 9.56 -9.56 -13.53
C ILE A 113 10.50 -10.19 -12.49
N LYS A 114 10.53 -11.51 -12.37
CA LYS A 114 11.41 -12.18 -11.39
C LYS A 114 12.90 -12.00 -11.69
N GLN A 115 13.28 -11.85 -12.94
CA GLN A 115 14.68 -11.55 -13.33
C GLN A 115 15.10 -10.11 -13.00
N ASN A 116 14.22 -9.14 -13.23
CA ASN A 116 14.55 -7.72 -13.07
C ASN A 116 14.16 -7.15 -11.69
N HIS A 117 13.15 -7.74 -11.04
CA HIS A 117 12.58 -7.29 -9.77
C HIS A 117 12.32 -8.50 -8.86
N PRO A 118 13.35 -9.21 -8.39
CA PRO A 118 13.19 -10.48 -7.67
C PRO A 118 12.41 -10.36 -6.35
N ALA A 119 12.45 -9.20 -5.72
CA ALA A 119 11.72 -8.92 -4.47
C ALA A 119 10.23 -8.61 -4.67
N LEU A 120 9.80 -8.34 -5.92
CA LEU A 120 8.41 -8.00 -6.21
C LEU A 120 7.55 -9.27 -6.17
N GLU A 121 6.47 -9.23 -5.38
CA GLU A 121 5.51 -10.33 -5.34
C GLU A 121 4.58 -10.29 -6.56
N ILE A 122 4.20 -11.47 -7.05
CA ILE A 122 3.36 -11.60 -8.25
C ILE A 122 2.11 -12.41 -7.94
N ILE A 123 0.96 -11.87 -8.27
CA ILE A 123 -0.31 -12.59 -8.35
C ILE A 123 -0.69 -12.69 -9.82
N ALA A 124 -0.76 -13.90 -10.35
CA ALA A 124 -1.04 -14.13 -11.76
C ALA A 124 -2.42 -14.79 -11.96
N GLY A 125 -3.24 -14.23 -12.84
CA GLY A 125 -4.60 -14.69 -13.19
C GLY A 125 -4.94 -14.41 -14.67
N ASN A 126 -5.99 -15.05 -15.15
CA ASN A 126 -6.94 -15.91 -14.42
C ASN A 126 -6.50 -17.38 -14.50
N VAL A 127 -6.72 -18.10 -13.43
CA VAL A 127 -6.46 -19.54 -13.34
C VAL A 127 -7.78 -20.30 -13.17
N VAL A 128 -7.98 -21.32 -14.00
CA VAL A 128 -9.21 -22.14 -14.00
C VAL A 128 -8.96 -23.53 -13.37
N THR A 129 -7.73 -24.03 -13.45
CA THR A 129 -7.40 -25.37 -12.95
C THR A 129 -6.11 -25.36 -12.12
N ARG A 130 -5.97 -26.33 -11.21
CA ARG A 130 -4.77 -26.54 -10.40
C ARG A 130 -3.50 -26.72 -11.23
N TYR A 131 -3.60 -27.32 -12.42
CA TYR A 131 -2.44 -27.55 -13.31
C TYR A 131 -1.85 -26.26 -13.85
N ILE A 132 -2.69 -25.24 -14.10
CA ILE A 132 -2.21 -23.91 -14.55
C ILE A 132 -1.37 -23.24 -13.48
N THR A 133 -1.77 -23.36 -12.21
CA THR A 133 -1.03 -22.80 -11.08
C THR A 133 0.36 -23.39 -10.94
N LEU A 134 0.50 -24.72 -11.15
CA LEU A 134 1.79 -25.42 -11.03
C LEU A 134 2.72 -25.13 -12.22
N GLY A 135 2.18 -24.94 -13.42
CA GLY A 135 2.97 -24.61 -14.61
C GLY A 135 3.57 -23.20 -14.61
N ALA A 136 3.03 -22.30 -13.80
CA ALA A 136 3.55 -20.92 -13.67
C ALA A 136 4.71 -20.79 -12.65
N LEU A 137 4.94 -21.82 -11.84
CA LEU A 137 5.93 -21.85 -10.76
C LEU A 137 7.19 -22.64 -11.11
N GLY A 138 7.24 -23.30 -12.29
CA GLY A 138 8.33 -24.16 -12.76
C GLY A 138 9.40 -23.46 -13.57
#